data_d96a2466140eb30cfa2f84f3a1892952
#
_entry.id   d96a2466140eb30cfa2f84f3a1892952
#
_cell.length_a   1.000
_cell.length_b   1.000
_cell.length_c   1.000
_cell.angle_alpha   90.00
_cell.angle_beta   90.00
_cell.angle_gamma   90.00
#
_symmetry.space_group_name_H-M   'P 1'
#
loop_
_entity.id
_entity.type
_entity.pdbx_description
1 polymer ?
#
loop_
_entity_poly.entity_id
_entity_poly.type
_entity_poly.pdbx_seq_one_letter_code
_entity_poly.pdbx_strand_id
1 'polypeptide(L)'
;MNIEQVREYTLSLNGVTEDQPFGDDLITFRLEGKIFLCLNLGGDEHDPEDSALRMALKLSPERNEELRELFPTVKPAYHWNKKHWSDVYYEQLEETQVKEWIRESYQLVASKLPKAIRNKYIPKLVLHRKWFSELTLDELYELLRIRSEVFVVEQNCVYQDMDGDDQKSYHLWLTMADKIIALARVCPADTHMNEISIGRVITTERGKGYGKQIMLHAIEAAKEHFRATQIDIEAQEYAKGFYESVGFKQSSEPFMLDGIPHIKMTWTKESTD
;
A
#
# COMPACT_ATOMS: atom_id res chain seq x y z
N MET A 1 -6.31 20.55 8.47
CA MET A 1 -7.76 20.15 8.45
C MET A 1 -8.49 20.93 9.54
N ASN A 2 -9.77 21.25 9.33
CA ASN A 2 -10.65 21.76 10.38
C ASN A 2 -11.39 20.59 11.07
N ILE A 3 -12.17 20.91 12.12
CA ILE A 3 -12.85 19.92 12.96
C ILE A 3 -13.87 19.06 12.18
N GLU A 4 -14.67 19.68 11.30
CA GLU A 4 -15.65 18.97 10.47
C GLU A 4 -14.97 18.03 9.47
N GLN A 5 -13.86 18.44 8.87
CA GLN A 5 -13.08 17.60 7.96
C GLN A 5 -12.48 16.38 8.67
N VAL A 6 -12.01 16.54 9.91
CA VAL A 6 -11.53 15.41 10.73
C VAL A 6 -12.67 14.45 11.04
N ARG A 7 -13.83 14.98 11.43
CA ARG A 7 -15.02 14.19 11.73
C ARG A 7 -15.54 13.43 10.51
N GLU A 8 -15.74 14.13 9.39
CA GLU A 8 -16.21 13.52 8.13
C GLU A 8 -15.26 12.42 7.64
N TYR A 9 -13.96 12.69 7.65
CA TYR A 9 -12.97 11.67 7.27
C TYR A 9 -13.02 10.46 8.19
N THR A 10 -13.11 10.67 9.50
CA THR A 10 -13.16 9.58 10.48
C THR A 10 -14.43 8.73 10.30
N LEU A 11 -15.58 9.35 10.06
CA LEU A 11 -16.84 8.67 9.78
C LEU A 11 -16.85 7.95 8.42
N SER A 12 -16.03 8.39 7.47
CA SER A 12 -15.90 7.71 6.17
C SER A 12 -15.21 6.33 6.26
N LEU A 13 -14.55 6.03 7.38
CA LEU A 13 -13.93 4.73 7.61
C LEU A 13 -15.00 3.66 7.90
N ASN A 14 -14.79 2.47 7.33
CA ASN A 14 -15.79 1.41 7.39
C ASN A 14 -16.17 1.01 8.83
N GLY A 15 -17.46 1.07 9.15
CA GLY A 15 -18.02 0.63 10.43
C GLY A 15 -17.74 1.54 11.63
N VAL A 16 -17.28 2.76 11.38
CA VAL A 16 -17.08 3.76 12.43
C VAL A 16 -18.42 4.34 12.87
N THR A 17 -18.59 4.46 14.16
CA THR A 17 -19.70 5.17 14.82
C THR A 17 -19.14 6.25 15.72
N GLU A 18 -19.92 7.31 15.94
CA GLU A 18 -19.59 8.37 16.90
C GLU A 18 -20.60 8.41 18.03
N ASP A 19 -20.15 8.82 19.22
CA ASP A 19 -20.97 9.13 20.39
C ASP A 19 -20.28 10.18 21.28
N GLN A 20 -21.01 10.72 22.26
CA GLN A 20 -20.52 11.73 23.22
C GLN A 20 -20.74 11.27 24.68
N PRO A 21 -20.15 10.15 25.12
CA PRO A 21 -20.39 9.59 26.45
C PRO A 21 -19.72 10.38 27.58
N PHE A 22 -18.85 11.35 27.27
CA PHE A 22 -18.04 12.09 28.25
C PHE A 22 -18.39 13.60 28.31
N GLY A 23 -19.51 14.00 27.73
CA GLY A 23 -19.98 15.40 27.68
C GLY A 23 -20.03 15.94 26.25
N ASP A 24 -20.57 17.14 26.12
CA ASP A 24 -20.82 17.75 24.80
C ASP A 24 -19.55 18.22 24.07
N ASP A 25 -18.46 18.35 24.79
CA ASP A 25 -17.18 18.88 24.30
C ASP A 25 -16.26 17.79 23.72
N LEU A 26 -16.65 16.50 23.80
CA LEU A 26 -15.82 15.39 23.38
C LEU A 26 -16.58 14.36 22.54
N ILE A 27 -16.28 14.31 21.25
CA ILE A 27 -16.79 13.26 20.36
C ILE A 27 -15.85 12.05 20.40
N THR A 28 -16.40 10.86 20.63
CA THR A 28 -15.63 9.60 20.54
C THR A 28 -16.00 8.85 19.28
N PHE A 29 -14.99 8.32 18.60
CA PHE A 29 -15.16 7.46 17.41
C PHE A 29 -14.81 6.03 17.76
N ARG A 30 -15.72 5.13 17.43
CA ARG A 30 -15.62 3.71 17.79
C ARG A 30 -15.64 2.80 16.58
N LEU A 31 -14.93 1.69 16.73
CA LEU A 31 -15.03 0.54 15.85
C LEU A 31 -15.42 -0.68 16.69
N GLU A 32 -16.57 -1.29 16.38
CA GLU A 32 -17.13 -2.42 17.18
C GLU A 32 -17.13 -2.10 18.69
N GLY A 33 -17.61 -0.91 19.05
CA GLY A 33 -17.70 -0.42 20.43
C GLY A 33 -16.38 0.01 21.07
N LYS A 34 -15.22 -0.15 20.40
CA LYS A 34 -13.90 0.22 20.93
C LYS A 34 -13.47 1.58 20.41
N ILE A 35 -13.16 2.51 21.33
CA ILE A 35 -12.68 3.85 20.98
C ILE A 35 -11.30 3.77 20.36
N PHE A 36 -11.09 4.46 19.23
CA PHE A 36 -9.80 4.63 18.58
C PHE A 36 -9.41 6.09 18.40
N LEU A 37 -10.38 7.01 18.39
CA LEU A 37 -10.18 8.45 18.31
C LEU A 37 -11.16 9.17 19.21
N CYS A 38 -10.70 10.25 19.84
CA CYS A 38 -11.53 11.21 20.53
C CYS A 38 -11.21 12.60 19.98
N LEU A 39 -12.23 13.37 19.63
CA LEU A 39 -12.12 14.70 19.08
C LEU A 39 -12.63 15.70 20.11
N ASN A 40 -11.73 16.55 20.60
CA ASN A 40 -12.07 17.64 21.51
C ASN A 40 -12.58 18.83 20.71
N LEU A 41 -13.76 19.32 21.08
CA LEU A 41 -14.43 20.44 20.42
C LEU A 41 -14.00 21.82 20.97
N GLY A 42 -13.13 21.82 22.00
CA GLY A 42 -12.72 23.01 22.73
C GLY A 42 -13.77 23.42 23.76
N GLY A 43 -13.38 23.97 24.88
CA GLY A 43 -14.34 24.53 25.86
C GLY A 43 -14.15 24.13 27.32
N ASP A 44 -13.13 23.36 27.68
CA ASP A 44 -12.88 23.16 29.12
C ASP A 44 -12.29 24.43 29.74
N GLU A 45 -13.13 25.17 30.46
CA GLU A 45 -12.74 26.41 31.16
C GLU A 45 -11.63 26.19 32.22
N HIS A 46 -11.31 24.95 32.55
CA HIS A 46 -10.35 24.58 33.61
C HIS A 46 -8.98 24.21 33.10
N ASP A 47 -8.77 24.07 31.77
CA ASP A 47 -7.48 23.81 31.16
C ASP A 47 -7.13 24.90 30.12
N PRO A 48 -6.16 25.80 30.40
CA PRO A 48 -5.75 26.82 29.44
C PRO A 48 -5.19 26.25 28.13
N GLU A 49 -4.72 25.00 28.11
CA GLU A 49 -4.32 24.27 26.91
C GLU A 49 -5.53 23.64 26.17
N ASP A 50 -6.70 23.60 26.80
CA ASP A 50 -7.90 22.92 26.29
C ASP A 50 -8.72 23.77 25.28
N SER A 51 -8.35 25.04 25.10
CA SER A 51 -8.91 25.87 24.03
C SER A 51 -8.43 25.50 22.61
N ALA A 52 -7.36 24.72 22.50
CA ALA A 52 -6.82 24.32 21.22
C ALA A 52 -7.47 23.02 20.71
N LEU A 53 -7.94 23.06 19.46
CA LEU A 53 -8.52 21.90 18.80
C LEU A 53 -7.50 20.75 18.73
N ARG A 54 -7.84 19.65 19.36
CA ARG A 54 -6.99 18.44 19.40
C ARG A 54 -7.80 17.18 19.23
N MET A 55 -7.14 16.14 18.76
CA MET A 55 -7.68 14.79 18.76
C MET A 55 -6.77 13.86 19.58
N ALA A 56 -7.34 12.98 20.39
CA ALA A 56 -6.59 11.90 21.03
C ALA A 56 -6.65 10.66 20.14
N LEU A 57 -5.47 10.13 19.77
CA LEU A 57 -5.32 8.94 18.93
C LEU A 57 -4.75 7.77 19.72
N LYS A 58 -5.32 6.58 19.49
CA LYS A 58 -4.81 5.34 20.05
C LYS A 58 -3.78 4.72 19.14
N LEU A 59 -2.52 4.66 19.59
CA LEU A 59 -1.39 4.14 18.80
C LEU A 59 -0.61 3.09 19.59
N SER A 60 0.33 2.39 18.93
CA SER A 60 1.25 1.53 19.65
C SER A 60 2.19 2.36 20.55
N PRO A 61 2.73 1.79 21.64
CA PRO A 61 3.68 2.52 22.48
C PRO A 61 4.86 3.10 21.70
N GLU A 62 5.44 2.31 20.81
CA GLU A 62 6.59 2.70 19.99
C GLU A 62 6.23 3.85 19.04
N ARG A 63 5.04 3.80 18.43
CA ARG A 63 4.57 4.86 17.53
C ARG A 63 4.25 6.15 18.28
N ASN A 64 3.70 6.05 19.49
CA ASN A 64 3.47 7.21 20.35
C ASN A 64 4.78 7.92 20.73
N GLU A 65 5.83 7.18 21.08
CA GLU A 65 7.15 7.74 21.40
C GLU A 65 7.76 8.42 20.17
N GLU A 66 7.79 7.74 19.04
CA GLU A 66 8.30 8.26 17.76
C GLU A 66 7.61 9.58 17.36
N LEU A 67 6.28 9.63 17.38
CA LEU A 67 5.54 10.83 16.98
C LEU A 67 5.79 12.01 17.93
N ARG A 68 5.89 11.76 19.23
CA ARG A 68 6.19 12.80 20.22
C ARG A 68 7.61 13.36 20.10
N GLU A 69 8.56 12.54 19.65
CA GLU A 69 9.93 12.99 19.39
C GLU A 69 10.02 13.83 18.11
N LEU A 70 9.30 13.43 17.07
CA LEU A 70 9.37 14.08 15.75
C LEU A 70 8.49 15.31 15.63
N PHE A 71 7.36 15.38 16.33
CA PHE A 71 6.34 16.42 16.14
C PHE A 71 5.99 17.13 17.46
N PRO A 72 6.37 18.41 17.62
CA PRO A 72 6.00 19.19 18.80
C PRO A 72 4.48 19.32 19.02
N THR A 73 3.69 19.11 17.96
CA THR A 73 2.22 19.11 17.98
C THR A 73 1.63 17.80 18.53
N VAL A 74 2.45 16.81 18.87
CA VAL A 74 2.02 15.54 19.45
C VAL A 74 2.49 15.46 20.90
N LYS A 75 1.54 15.36 21.84
CA LYS A 75 1.81 15.31 23.28
C LYS A 75 1.22 14.04 23.90
N PRO A 76 1.72 13.60 25.08
CA PRO A 76 1.04 12.54 25.84
C PRO A 76 -0.40 12.94 26.16
N ALA A 77 -1.34 12.05 25.86
CA ALA A 77 -2.76 12.36 26.06
C ALA A 77 -3.07 12.70 27.52
N TYR A 78 -3.82 13.79 27.73
CA TYR A 78 -4.11 14.30 29.06
C TYR A 78 -5.06 13.39 29.84
N HIS A 79 -6.19 13.00 29.25
CA HIS A 79 -7.23 12.20 29.90
C HIS A 79 -7.12 10.68 29.66
N TRP A 80 -6.17 10.22 28.84
CA TRP A 80 -6.03 8.83 28.45
C TRP A 80 -4.73 8.21 28.92
N ASN A 81 -4.64 6.88 28.84
CA ASN A 81 -3.39 6.17 29.15
C ASN A 81 -2.28 6.63 28.21
N LYS A 82 -1.32 7.39 28.74
CA LYS A 82 -0.22 8.04 28.02
C LYS A 82 0.69 7.06 27.26
N LYS A 83 0.71 5.77 27.63
CA LYS A 83 1.45 4.74 26.92
C LYS A 83 0.81 4.42 25.56
N HIS A 84 -0.51 4.53 25.47
CA HIS A 84 -1.27 4.10 24.29
C HIS A 84 -1.99 5.23 23.56
N TRP A 85 -1.96 6.45 24.09
CA TRP A 85 -2.69 7.57 23.57
C TRP A 85 -1.85 8.83 23.51
N SER A 86 -1.95 9.56 22.41
CA SER A 86 -1.38 10.89 22.22
C SER A 86 -2.44 11.88 21.82
N ASP A 87 -2.34 13.08 22.38
CA ASP A 87 -3.07 14.26 21.91
C ASP A 87 -2.30 14.87 20.73
N VAL A 88 -3.02 15.12 19.65
CA VAL A 88 -2.51 15.66 18.39
C VAL A 88 -3.18 16.97 18.08
N TYR A 89 -2.44 18.06 18.05
CA TYR A 89 -2.88 19.39 17.66
C TYR A 89 -2.80 19.51 16.12
N TYR A 90 -3.87 19.10 15.46
CA TYR A 90 -3.87 18.77 14.03
C TYR A 90 -3.97 19.97 13.08
N GLU A 91 -4.34 21.16 13.56
CA GLU A 91 -4.51 22.34 12.69
C GLU A 91 -3.22 22.77 11.98
N GLN A 92 -2.07 22.49 12.60
CA GLN A 92 -0.74 22.83 12.09
C GLN A 92 -0.12 21.73 11.22
N LEU A 93 -0.84 20.64 10.98
CA LEU A 93 -0.35 19.47 10.25
C LEU A 93 -0.95 19.43 8.84
N GLU A 94 -0.19 18.81 7.92
CA GLU A 94 -0.69 18.52 6.59
C GLU A 94 -1.85 17.53 6.63
N GLU A 95 -2.87 17.75 5.80
CA GLU A 95 -4.09 16.94 5.77
C GLU A 95 -3.80 15.45 5.55
N THR A 96 -2.85 15.13 4.68
CA THR A 96 -2.42 13.76 4.40
C THR A 96 -1.89 13.05 5.63
N GLN A 97 -1.12 13.75 6.45
CA GLN A 97 -0.53 13.25 7.70
C GLN A 97 -1.60 13.00 8.77
N VAL A 98 -2.53 13.94 8.94
CA VAL A 98 -3.67 13.77 9.86
C VAL A 98 -4.49 12.53 9.49
N LYS A 99 -4.84 12.39 8.21
CA LYS A 99 -5.59 11.23 7.69
C LYS A 99 -4.84 9.91 7.89
N GLU A 100 -3.54 9.92 7.70
CA GLU A 100 -2.69 8.74 7.91
C GLU A 100 -2.72 8.28 9.37
N TRP A 101 -2.53 9.19 10.33
CA TRP A 101 -2.54 8.85 11.75
C TRP A 101 -3.91 8.42 12.28
N ILE A 102 -4.99 9.02 11.77
CA ILE A 102 -6.35 8.54 12.04
C ILE A 102 -6.52 7.09 11.56
N ARG A 103 -6.04 6.80 10.35
CA ARG A 103 -6.10 5.44 9.79
C ARG A 103 -5.23 4.45 10.58
N GLU A 104 -4.04 4.85 11.04
CA GLU A 104 -3.19 4.02 11.90
C GLU A 104 -3.91 3.64 13.21
N SER A 105 -4.56 4.62 13.86
CA SER A 105 -5.34 4.39 15.07
C SER A 105 -6.50 3.42 14.84
N TYR A 106 -7.27 3.63 13.77
CA TYR A 106 -8.34 2.74 13.33
C TYR A 106 -7.82 1.32 13.08
N GLN A 107 -6.73 1.16 12.33
CA GLN A 107 -6.13 -0.13 12.02
C GLN A 107 -5.62 -0.85 13.26
N LEU A 108 -5.03 -0.13 14.23
CA LEU A 108 -4.59 -0.71 15.49
C LEU A 108 -5.76 -1.32 16.26
N VAL A 109 -6.90 -0.63 16.33
CA VAL A 109 -8.09 -1.17 17.00
C VAL A 109 -8.69 -2.32 16.21
N ALA A 110 -8.80 -2.18 14.89
CA ALA A 110 -9.29 -3.24 14.01
C ALA A 110 -8.44 -4.52 14.10
N SER A 111 -7.10 -4.40 14.20
CA SER A 111 -6.19 -5.54 14.30
C SER A 111 -6.40 -6.39 15.56
N LYS A 112 -6.92 -5.78 16.62
CA LYS A 112 -7.20 -6.43 17.93
C LYS A 112 -8.60 -7.06 18.01
N LEU A 113 -9.42 -6.90 16.97
CA LEU A 113 -10.73 -7.54 16.89
C LEU A 113 -10.61 -9.06 16.65
N PRO A 114 -11.60 -9.87 17.04
CA PRO A 114 -11.66 -11.28 16.68
C PRO A 114 -11.53 -11.47 15.16
N LYS A 115 -10.84 -12.53 14.72
CA LYS A 115 -10.54 -12.78 13.30
C LYS A 115 -11.75 -12.70 12.37
N ALA A 116 -12.91 -13.22 12.82
CA ALA A 116 -14.14 -13.19 12.02
C ALA A 116 -14.65 -11.76 11.73
N ILE A 117 -14.46 -10.85 12.67
CA ILE A 117 -14.87 -9.44 12.55
C ILE A 117 -13.77 -8.60 11.89
N ARG A 118 -12.52 -8.85 12.26
CA ARG A 118 -11.34 -8.10 11.76
C ARG A 118 -11.26 -8.07 10.24
N ASN A 119 -11.53 -9.19 9.57
CA ASN A 119 -11.46 -9.30 8.11
C ASN A 119 -12.44 -8.35 7.38
N LYS A 120 -13.46 -7.85 8.09
CA LYS A 120 -14.42 -6.87 7.58
C LYS A 120 -13.81 -5.45 7.50
N TYR A 121 -12.82 -5.16 8.35
CA TYR A 121 -12.25 -3.81 8.52
C TYR A 121 -10.81 -3.68 8.03
N ILE A 122 -10.04 -4.78 8.08
CA ILE A 122 -8.68 -4.83 7.55
C ILE A 122 -8.72 -5.71 6.30
N PRO A 123 -8.69 -5.10 5.11
CA PRO A 123 -8.66 -5.87 3.89
C PRO A 123 -7.44 -6.79 3.87
N LYS A 124 -7.69 -8.06 3.59
CA LYS A 124 -6.62 -9.04 3.46
C LYS A 124 -5.92 -8.88 2.11
N LEU A 125 -4.60 -8.85 2.15
CA LEU A 125 -3.80 -9.00 0.95
C LEU A 125 -3.88 -10.45 0.46
N VAL A 126 -4.31 -10.66 -0.78
CA VAL A 126 -4.43 -11.99 -1.41
C VAL A 126 -3.55 -12.04 -2.64
N LEU A 127 -2.67 -13.04 -2.70
CA LEU A 127 -1.90 -13.35 -3.89
C LEU A 127 -2.68 -14.32 -4.78
N HIS A 128 -2.83 -13.96 -6.05
CA HIS A 128 -3.37 -14.79 -7.12
C HIS A 128 -2.25 -15.16 -8.06
N ARG A 129 -2.25 -16.42 -8.52
CA ARG A 129 -1.24 -16.98 -9.44
C ARG A 129 -1.91 -17.94 -10.41
N LYS A 130 -1.87 -17.67 -11.70
CA LYS A 130 -2.57 -18.48 -12.71
C LYS A 130 -1.82 -18.50 -14.05
N TRP A 131 -1.92 -19.62 -14.73
CA TRP A 131 -1.67 -19.67 -16.16
C TRP A 131 -2.78 -18.92 -16.92
N PHE A 132 -2.48 -18.43 -18.10
CA PHE A 132 -3.47 -17.73 -18.92
C PHE A 132 -4.76 -18.55 -19.11
N SER A 133 -4.65 -19.86 -19.35
CA SER A 133 -5.79 -20.76 -19.52
C SER A 133 -6.68 -20.96 -18.29
N GLU A 134 -6.20 -20.54 -17.12
CA GLU A 134 -6.92 -20.63 -15.84
C GLU A 134 -7.59 -19.30 -15.45
N LEU A 135 -7.29 -18.23 -16.20
CA LEU A 135 -7.90 -16.92 -15.97
C LEU A 135 -9.39 -16.95 -16.36
N THR A 136 -10.22 -16.38 -15.52
CA THR A 136 -11.59 -16.05 -15.92
C THR A 136 -11.59 -14.83 -16.85
N LEU A 137 -12.67 -14.62 -17.60
CA LEU A 137 -12.79 -13.46 -18.47
C LEU A 137 -12.69 -12.14 -17.69
N ASP A 138 -13.29 -12.09 -16.49
CA ASP A 138 -13.26 -10.91 -15.64
C ASP A 138 -11.85 -10.64 -15.11
N GLU A 139 -11.11 -11.67 -14.68
CA GLU A 139 -9.71 -11.53 -14.24
C GLU A 139 -8.84 -11.03 -15.40
N LEU A 140 -8.95 -11.63 -16.57
CA LEU A 140 -8.19 -11.20 -17.74
C LEU A 140 -8.54 -9.74 -18.11
N TYR A 141 -9.81 -9.40 -18.14
CA TYR A 141 -10.26 -8.04 -18.45
C TYR A 141 -9.66 -7.00 -17.49
N GLU A 142 -9.73 -7.27 -16.18
CA GLU A 142 -9.18 -6.35 -15.16
C GLU A 142 -7.65 -6.22 -15.24
N LEU A 143 -6.92 -7.30 -15.46
CA LEU A 143 -5.47 -7.26 -15.67
C LEU A 143 -5.11 -6.39 -16.89
N LEU A 144 -5.79 -6.58 -18.02
CA LEU A 144 -5.55 -5.79 -19.25
C LEU A 144 -5.98 -4.33 -19.08
N ARG A 145 -7.08 -4.08 -18.37
CA ARG A 145 -7.57 -2.72 -18.09
C ARG A 145 -6.52 -1.92 -17.31
N ILE A 146 -5.99 -2.49 -16.23
CA ILE A 146 -4.96 -1.84 -15.40
C ILE A 146 -3.67 -1.63 -16.21
N ARG A 147 -3.25 -2.57 -17.02
CA ARG A 147 -2.08 -2.45 -17.89
C ARG A 147 -2.26 -1.30 -18.88
N SER A 148 -3.42 -1.20 -19.52
CA SER A 148 -3.76 -0.09 -20.42
C SER A 148 -3.77 1.25 -19.68
N GLU A 149 -4.37 1.30 -18.50
CA GLU A 149 -4.44 2.50 -17.67
C GLU A 149 -3.04 3.02 -17.30
N VAL A 150 -2.14 2.14 -16.84
CA VAL A 150 -0.81 2.53 -16.35
C VAL A 150 0.17 2.73 -17.51
N PHE A 151 0.31 1.77 -18.41
CA PHE A 151 1.35 1.82 -19.44
C PHE A 151 1.00 2.74 -20.60
N VAL A 152 -0.28 2.80 -21.00
CA VAL A 152 -0.69 3.60 -22.17
C VAL A 152 -1.16 4.99 -21.72
N VAL A 153 -2.09 5.08 -20.77
CA VAL A 153 -2.72 6.35 -20.40
C VAL A 153 -1.84 7.15 -19.45
N GLU A 154 -1.45 6.60 -18.30
CA GLU A 154 -0.67 7.32 -17.29
C GLU A 154 0.75 7.67 -17.78
N GLN A 155 1.45 6.71 -18.40
CA GLN A 155 2.80 6.93 -18.94
C GLN A 155 2.80 7.67 -20.27
N ASN A 156 1.62 7.94 -20.85
CA ASN A 156 1.46 8.60 -22.15
C ASN A 156 2.32 7.94 -23.25
N CYS A 157 2.37 6.61 -23.25
CA CYS A 157 3.15 5.80 -24.17
C CYS A 157 2.22 5.04 -25.11
N VAL A 158 2.23 5.42 -26.39
CA VAL A 158 1.37 4.77 -27.40
C VAL A 158 2.09 3.55 -27.96
N TYR A 159 1.79 2.37 -27.43
CA TYR A 159 2.32 1.11 -27.91
C TYR A 159 1.30 -0.03 -27.78
N GLN A 160 1.58 -1.16 -28.43
CA GLN A 160 0.72 -2.34 -28.37
C GLN A 160 1.03 -3.17 -27.10
N ASP A 161 0.30 -2.93 -26.00
CA ASP A 161 0.54 -3.65 -24.74
C ASP A 161 0.23 -5.15 -24.84
N MET A 162 -0.81 -5.53 -25.58
CA MET A 162 -1.15 -6.93 -25.85
C MET A 162 -0.25 -7.48 -26.95
N ASP A 163 0.90 -8.06 -26.55
CA ASP A 163 2.01 -8.48 -27.39
C ASP A 163 1.89 -9.92 -27.93
N GLY A 164 0.86 -10.67 -27.52
CA GLY A 164 0.67 -12.08 -27.91
C GLY A 164 1.40 -13.08 -27.03
N ASP A 165 2.14 -12.64 -26.00
CA ASP A 165 2.87 -13.51 -25.08
C ASP A 165 2.04 -13.87 -23.83
N ASP A 166 0.92 -13.21 -23.61
CA ASP A 166 0.07 -13.47 -22.44
C ASP A 166 -0.39 -14.92 -22.37
N GLN A 167 -0.71 -15.53 -23.51
CA GLN A 167 -1.22 -16.91 -23.59
C GLN A 167 -0.20 -17.98 -23.16
N LYS A 168 1.11 -17.66 -23.20
CA LYS A 168 2.20 -18.55 -22.81
C LYS A 168 2.72 -18.26 -21.39
N SER A 169 2.22 -17.19 -20.78
CA SER A 169 2.78 -16.62 -19.58
C SER A 169 2.04 -17.04 -18.30
N TYR A 170 2.73 -16.90 -17.20
CA TYR A 170 2.18 -17.05 -15.86
C TYR A 170 1.88 -15.68 -15.25
N HIS A 171 0.65 -15.48 -14.82
CA HIS A 171 0.16 -14.20 -14.34
C HIS A 171 0.07 -14.20 -12.83
N LEU A 172 0.55 -13.11 -12.21
CA LEU A 172 0.49 -12.90 -10.77
C LEU A 172 -0.13 -11.55 -10.47
N TRP A 173 -0.99 -11.50 -9.45
CA TRP A 173 -1.49 -10.23 -8.96
C TRP A 173 -1.84 -10.30 -7.48
N LEU A 174 -1.74 -9.15 -6.82
CA LEU A 174 -2.14 -8.94 -5.43
C LEU A 174 -3.45 -8.18 -5.42
N THR A 175 -4.43 -8.67 -4.65
CA THR A 175 -5.67 -7.93 -4.37
C THR A 175 -5.76 -7.53 -2.91
N MET A 176 -6.39 -6.38 -2.67
CA MET A 176 -6.79 -5.92 -1.35
C MET A 176 -8.20 -5.31 -1.47
N ALA A 177 -9.16 -5.78 -0.66
CA ALA A 177 -10.57 -5.40 -0.79
C ALA A 177 -11.08 -5.54 -2.23
N ASP A 178 -10.80 -6.69 -2.86
CA ASP A 178 -11.18 -7.06 -4.22
C ASP A 178 -10.63 -6.15 -5.34
N LYS A 179 -9.71 -5.23 -5.00
CA LYS A 179 -9.02 -4.39 -5.98
C LYS A 179 -7.61 -4.92 -6.24
N ILE A 180 -7.22 -4.98 -7.49
CA ILE A 180 -5.84 -5.31 -7.86
C ILE A 180 -4.94 -4.13 -7.49
N ILE A 181 -3.94 -4.37 -6.64
CA ILE A 181 -3.00 -3.36 -6.16
C ILE A 181 -1.57 -3.54 -6.71
N ALA A 182 -1.25 -4.72 -7.20
CA ALA A 182 -0.03 -4.98 -7.94
C ALA A 182 -0.23 -6.18 -8.88
N LEU A 183 0.49 -6.19 -9.99
CA LEU A 183 0.52 -7.31 -10.91
C LEU A 183 1.89 -7.46 -11.57
N ALA A 184 2.18 -8.66 -12.08
CA ALA A 184 3.35 -9.01 -12.86
C ALA A 184 3.04 -10.19 -13.78
N ARG A 185 3.83 -10.34 -14.85
CA ARG A 185 3.77 -11.44 -15.80
C ARG A 185 5.14 -12.10 -15.91
N VAL A 186 5.20 -13.42 -15.80
CA VAL A 186 6.40 -14.21 -16.05
C VAL A 186 6.26 -14.88 -17.42
N CYS A 187 7.19 -14.58 -18.33
CA CYS A 187 7.22 -15.14 -19.67
C CYS A 187 8.27 -16.24 -19.76
N PRO A 188 8.00 -17.35 -20.51
CA PRO A 188 9.01 -18.35 -20.81
C PRO A 188 10.12 -17.77 -21.68
N ALA A 189 11.26 -18.47 -21.76
CA ALA A 189 12.33 -18.16 -22.69
C ALA A 189 11.83 -18.21 -24.15
N ASP A 190 12.52 -17.49 -25.02
CA ASP A 190 12.24 -17.43 -26.47
C ASP A 190 10.82 -16.90 -26.81
N THR A 191 10.27 -16.06 -25.91
CA THR A 191 9.06 -15.27 -26.20
C THR A 191 9.44 -13.81 -26.40
N HIS A 192 9.31 -12.99 -25.37
CA HIS A 192 9.72 -11.59 -25.38
C HIS A 192 11.25 -11.44 -25.35
N MET A 193 11.93 -12.28 -24.58
CA MET A 193 13.38 -12.31 -24.41
C MET A 193 13.92 -13.72 -24.62
N ASN A 194 15.24 -13.85 -24.86
CA ASN A 194 15.88 -15.14 -25.01
C ASN A 194 15.82 -15.96 -23.72
N GLU A 195 15.91 -15.29 -22.58
CA GLU A 195 15.81 -15.89 -21.26
C GLU A 195 14.38 -15.72 -20.68
N ILE A 196 14.10 -16.45 -19.61
CA ILE A 196 12.87 -16.24 -18.83
C ILE A 196 12.82 -14.80 -18.37
N SER A 197 11.70 -14.16 -18.54
CA SER A 197 11.58 -12.75 -18.22
C SER A 197 10.39 -12.44 -17.29
N ILE A 198 10.52 -11.35 -16.53
CA ILE A 198 9.43 -10.77 -15.77
C ILE A 198 9.10 -9.41 -16.37
N GLY A 199 7.86 -9.22 -16.75
CA GLY A 199 7.38 -7.97 -17.32
C GLY A 199 6.01 -7.57 -16.77
N ARG A 200 5.50 -6.45 -17.30
CA ARG A 200 4.19 -5.90 -16.92
C ARG A 200 4.05 -5.69 -15.42
N VAL A 201 5.14 -5.25 -14.76
CA VAL A 201 5.16 -4.98 -13.31
C VAL A 201 4.48 -3.65 -13.02
N ILE A 202 3.39 -3.70 -12.30
CA ILE A 202 2.58 -2.53 -11.93
C ILE A 202 2.27 -2.55 -10.45
N THR A 203 2.20 -1.36 -9.84
CA THR A 203 1.54 -1.11 -8.56
C THR A 203 0.59 0.07 -8.70
N THR A 204 -0.67 -0.10 -8.30
CA THR A 204 -1.68 0.96 -8.29
C THR A 204 -1.58 1.82 -7.03
N GLU A 205 -0.97 1.28 -5.96
CA GLU A 205 -0.69 1.99 -4.70
C GLU A 205 0.82 2.02 -4.44
N ARG A 206 1.45 3.14 -4.79
CA ARG A 206 2.91 3.31 -4.70
C ARG A 206 3.38 3.57 -3.25
N GLY A 207 4.66 3.29 -2.96
CA GLY A 207 5.28 3.58 -1.66
C GLY A 207 4.93 2.61 -0.53
N LYS A 208 4.05 1.61 -0.76
CA LYS A 208 3.59 0.64 0.24
C LYS A 208 4.28 -0.73 0.19
N GLY A 209 5.32 -0.88 -0.61
CA GLY A 209 6.08 -2.12 -0.73
C GLY A 209 5.44 -3.23 -1.57
N TYR A 210 4.28 -3.00 -2.18
CA TYR A 210 3.59 -4.03 -2.99
C TYR A 210 4.36 -4.42 -4.25
N GLY A 211 5.08 -3.47 -4.86
CA GLY A 211 5.98 -3.75 -5.99
C GLY A 211 7.06 -4.77 -5.62
N LYS A 212 7.69 -4.61 -4.45
CA LYS A 212 8.69 -5.57 -3.98
C LYS A 212 8.06 -6.95 -3.72
N GLN A 213 6.87 -7.00 -3.14
CA GLN A 213 6.19 -8.27 -2.87
C GLN A 213 5.84 -8.99 -4.16
N ILE A 214 5.23 -8.32 -5.16
CA ILE A 214 4.86 -8.98 -6.42
C ILE A 214 6.10 -9.44 -7.20
N MET A 215 7.20 -8.69 -7.18
CA MET A 215 8.46 -9.09 -7.81
C MET A 215 9.07 -10.33 -7.15
N LEU A 216 9.09 -10.41 -5.82
CA LEU A 216 9.58 -11.61 -5.13
C LEU A 216 8.74 -12.85 -5.48
N HIS A 217 7.41 -12.71 -5.53
CA HIS A 217 6.53 -13.79 -5.96
C HIS A 217 6.72 -14.16 -7.44
N ALA A 218 7.01 -13.21 -8.32
CA ALA A 218 7.31 -13.48 -9.72
C ALA A 218 8.64 -14.22 -9.90
N ILE A 219 9.69 -13.86 -9.13
CA ILE A 219 10.96 -14.60 -9.11
C ILE A 219 10.76 -16.04 -8.61
N GLU A 220 9.97 -16.24 -7.55
CA GLU A 220 9.62 -17.58 -7.07
C GLU A 220 8.88 -18.39 -8.14
N ALA A 221 7.88 -17.80 -8.79
CA ALA A 221 7.13 -18.45 -9.87
C ALA A 221 8.02 -18.80 -11.06
N ALA A 222 8.97 -17.93 -11.44
CA ALA A 222 9.95 -18.22 -12.48
C ALA A 222 10.80 -19.46 -12.13
N LYS A 223 11.25 -19.58 -10.89
CA LYS A 223 11.98 -20.76 -10.41
C LYS A 223 11.10 -22.02 -10.41
N GLU A 224 9.89 -21.92 -9.91
CA GLU A 224 8.98 -23.06 -9.71
C GLU A 224 8.47 -23.61 -11.04
N HIS A 225 7.95 -22.75 -11.92
CA HIS A 225 7.25 -23.17 -13.14
C HIS A 225 8.17 -23.26 -14.37
N PHE A 226 9.23 -22.44 -14.40
CA PHE A 226 10.14 -22.39 -15.56
C PHE A 226 11.56 -22.88 -15.25
N ARG A 227 11.84 -23.28 -13.99
CA ARG A 227 13.18 -23.71 -13.51
C ARG A 227 14.28 -22.65 -13.76
N ALA A 228 13.90 -21.38 -13.64
CA ALA A 228 14.80 -20.27 -13.92
C ALA A 228 16.05 -20.30 -13.04
N THR A 229 17.20 -20.24 -13.68
CA THR A 229 18.51 -19.95 -13.05
C THR A 229 18.95 -18.52 -13.33
N GLN A 230 18.40 -17.94 -14.39
CA GLN A 230 18.53 -16.55 -14.79
C GLN A 230 17.15 -16.00 -15.15
N ILE A 231 16.93 -14.71 -14.86
CA ILE A 231 15.72 -13.97 -15.20
C ILE A 231 16.15 -12.61 -15.71
N ASP A 232 15.67 -12.23 -16.89
CA ASP A 232 15.96 -10.93 -17.48
C ASP A 232 14.73 -10.01 -17.45
N ILE A 233 14.99 -8.71 -17.35
CA ILE A 233 13.98 -7.66 -17.45
C ILE A 233 14.49 -6.48 -18.29
N GLU A 234 13.58 -5.80 -18.96
CA GLU A 234 13.79 -4.47 -19.53
C GLU A 234 13.16 -3.45 -18.59
N ALA A 235 13.98 -2.84 -17.76
CA ALA A 235 13.57 -1.92 -16.73
C ALA A 235 13.65 -0.48 -17.23
N GLN A 236 12.63 0.33 -16.94
CA GLN A 236 12.77 1.78 -17.11
C GLN A 236 13.91 2.27 -16.22
N GLU A 237 14.81 3.08 -16.75
CA GLU A 237 16.07 3.46 -16.09
C GLU A 237 15.85 4.04 -14.70
N TYR A 238 14.81 4.88 -14.51
CA TYR A 238 14.48 5.47 -13.20
C TYR A 238 14.12 4.42 -12.12
N ALA A 239 13.70 3.22 -12.53
CA ALA A 239 13.33 2.14 -11.62
C ALA A 239 14.50 1.21 -11.25
N LYS A 240 15.72 1.49 -11.70
CA LYS A 240 16.92 0.67 -11.44
C LYS A 240 17.07 0.30 -9.96
N GLY A 241 17.06 1.27 -9.06
CA GLY A 241 17.23 1.03 -7.62
C GLY A 241 16.15 0.14 -7.01
N PHE A 242 14.94 0.19 -7.55
CA PHE A 242 13.86 -0.72 -7.15
C PHE A 242 14.22 -2.18 -7.51
N TYR A 243 14.62 -2.44 -8.74
CA TYR A 243 14.99 -3.80 -9.17
C TYR A 243 16.28 -4.30 -8.52
N GLU A 244 17.24 -3.44 -8.24
CA GLU A 244 18.42 -3.78 -7.43
C GLU A 244 18.02 -4.26 -6.03
N SER A 245 16.99 -3.67 -5.42
CA SER A 245 16.49 -4.05 -4.08
C SER A 245 15.88 -5.45 -4.02
N VAL A 246 15.61 -6.08 -5.18
CA VAL A 246 15.09 -7.45 -5.29
C VAL A 246 16.09 -8.39 -6.00
N GLY A 247 17.35 -7.96 -6.12
CA GLY A 247 18.47 -8.81 -6.53
C GLY A 247 18.82 -8.79 -8.01
N PHE A 248 18.25 -7.89 -8.81
CA PHE A 248 18.66 -7.70 -10.19
C PHE A 248 19.92 -6.84 -10.28
N LYS A 249 20.73 -7.08 -11.30
CA LYS A 249 21.92 -6.28 -11.63
C LYS A 249 21.81 -5.80 -13.07
N GLN A 250 22.22 -4.56 -13.32
CA GLN A 250 22.25 -4.01 -14.68
C GLN A 250 23.19 -4.83 -15.56
N SER A 251 22.72 -5.19 -16.76
CA SER A 251 23.44 -6.01 -17.74
C SER A 251 23.59 -5.37 -19.11
N SER A 252 23.10 -4.14 -19.32
CA SER A 252 23.29 -3.37 -20.56
C SER A 252 23.52 -1.89 -20.31
N GLU A 253 24.05 -1.20 -21.32
CA GLU A 253 23.97 0.25 -21.41
C GLU A 253 22.50 0.68 -21.60
N PRO A 254 22.13 1.93 -21.23
CA PRO A 254 20.80 2.47 -21.49
C PRO A 254 20.45 2.48 -22.99
N PHE A 255 19.18 2.18 -23.30
CA PHE A 255 18.63 2.23 -24.66
C PHE A 255 17.21 2.80 -24.64
N MET A 256 16.75 3.28 -25.78
CA MET A 256 15.39 3.79 -25.93
C MET A 256 14.44 2.67 -26.34
N LEU A 257 13.36 2.47 -25.59
CA LEU A 257 12.26 1.57 -25.91
C LEU A 257 10.95 2.37 -25.79
N ASP A 258 10.17 2.43 -26.87
CA ASP A 258 8.91 3.17 -26.94
C ASP A 258 9.00 4.63 -26.43
N GLY A 259 10.13 5.29 -26.67
CA GLY A 259 10.37 6.69 -26.26
C GLY A 259 10.78 6.87 -24.79
N ILE A 260 10.96 5.78 -24.04
CA ILE A 260 11.37 5.81 -22.62
C ILE A 260 12.75 5.19 -22.47
N PRO A 261 13.69 5.80 -21.69
CA PRO A 261 14.99 5.19 -21.40
C PRO A 261 14.84 3.89 -20.58
N HIS A 262 15.42 2.82 -21.08
CA HIS A 262 15.45 1.48 -20.48
C HIS A 262 16.86 0.96 -20.29
N ILE A 263 17.03 0.03 -19.38
CA ILE A 263 18.22 -0.81 -19.18
C ILE A 263 17.80 -2.27 -19.09
N LYS A 264 18.64 -3.17 -19.58
CA LYS A 264 18.47 -4.60 -19.24
C LYS A 264 19.04 -4.85 -17.85
N MET A 265 18.33 -5.65 -17.08
CA MET A 265 18.80 -6.12 -15.78
C MET A 265 18.58 -7.62 -15.66
N THR A 266 19.51 -8.29 -15.01
CA THR A 266 19.53 -9.75 -14.87
C THR A 266 19.56 -10.14 -13.39
N TRP A 267 18.70 -11.05 -13.01
CA TRP A 267 18.75 -11.78 -11.76
C TRP A 267 19.32 -13.19 -12.02
N THR A 268 20.25 -13.62 -11.19
CA THR A 268 20.82 -14.97 -11.25
C THR A 268 20.66 -15.68 -9.91
N LYS A 269 20.37 -16.97 -9.97
CA LYS A 269 20.35 -17.80 -8.76
C LYS A 269 21.76 -17.86 -8.18
N GLU A 270 21.92 -17.48 -6.91
CA GLU A 270 23.20 -17.67 -6.23
C GLU A 270 23.55 -19.17 -6.21
N SER A 271 24.78 -19.49 -6.64
CA SER A 271 25.31 -20.82 -6.48
C SER A 271 25.48 -21.08 -4.98
N THR A 272 24.71 -21.97 -4.43
CA THR A 272 25.02 -22.55 -3.11
C THR A 272 26.19 -23.49 -3.32
N ASP A 273 27.39 -23.02 -3.01
CA ASP A 273 28.56 -23.88 -2.84
C ASP A 273 28.34 -24.87 -1.71
#